data_253fe80196fff7c5f9ca0f827002b6e7
#
_entry.id   253fe80196fff7c5f9ca0f827002b6e7
#
_cell.length_a   1.000
_cell.length_b   1.000
_cell.length_c   1.000
_cell.angle_alpha   90.00
_cell.angle_beta   90.00
_cell.angle_gamma   90.00
#
_symmetry.space_group_name_H-M   'P 1'
#
loop_
_entity.id
_entity.type
_entity.pdbx_description
1 polymer ?
#
loop_
_entity_poly.entity_id
_entity_poly.type
_entity_poly.pdbx_seq_one_letter_code
_entity_poly.pdbx_strand_id
1 'polypeptide(L)'
;LMFMMSSGGLTAAELFQGKDAILSGPAGGVVGMAQTGREAGLSKLIGFDMGGTSTDVSHFDGEYERAFETEVAGVRMRAPMMDIHTVAAGGGSICSFRDGRFQVGPESAGANPGPASYRRGGPLTITDCNVMLGRLSADHFPSVFGPNGDQPLDSGIVRDRFAGFEVTVRLPAIWPRSQG
;
A
#
# COMPACT_ATOMS: atom_id res chain seq x y z
N LEU A 1 13.65 14.18 21.62
CA LEU A 1 13.12 13.35 20.56
C LEU A 1 11.77 12.78 21.00
N MET A 2 10.75 12.92 20.15
CA MET A 2 9.38 12.44 20.43
C MET A 2 9.03 11.36 19.41
N PHE A 3 8.32 10.32 19.87
CA PHE A 3 7.82 9.23 19.02
C PHE A 3 6.30 9.20 19.00
N MET A 4 5.75 8.87 17.85
CA MET A 4 4.32 8.61 17.70
C MET A 4 3.98 7.27 18.35
N MET A 5 2.91 7.25 19.13
CA MET A 5 2.37 6.03 19.74
C MET A 5 1.22 5.48 18.90
N SER A 6 0.90 4.20 19.04
CA SER A 6 -0.26 3.54 18.43
C SER A 6 -1.60 4.21 18.79
N SER A 7 -1.66 4.96 19.87
CA SER A 7 -2.84 5.77 20.29
C SER A 7 -2.98 7.10 19.56
N GLY A 8 -1.99 7.48 18.72
CA GLY A 8 -1.93 8.77 18.04
C GLY A 8 -1.38 9.93 18.87
N GLY A 9 -0.90 9.65 20.09
CA GLY A 9 -0.20 10.62 20.92
C GLY A 9 1.31 10.59 20.67
N LEU A 10 2.01 11.60 21.17
CA LEU A 10 3.47 11.65 21.17
C LEU A 10 4.01 11.37 22.58
N THR A 11 5.11 10.63 22.66
CA THR A 11 5.83 10.39 23.92
C THR A 11 7.34 10.62 23.74
N ALA A 12 8.03 10.90 24.84
CA ALA A 12 9.49 11.02 24.82
C ALA A 12 10.14 9.65 24.55
N ALA A 13 11.31 9.66 23.93
CA ALA A 13 12.03 8.43 23.56
C ALA A 13 12.24 7.48 24.73
N GLU A 14 12.52 8.04 25.91
CA GLU A 14 12.81 7.30 27.14
C GLU A 14 11.58 6.58 27.71
N LEU A 15 10.38 7.00 27.34
CA LEU A 15 9.09 6.43 27.79
C LEU A 15 8.44 5.52 26.73
N PHE A 16 8.98 5.49 25.51
CA PHE A 16 8.43 4.72 24.40
C PHE A 16 8.64 3.21 24.60
N GLN A 17 7.57 2.43 24.56
CA GLN A 17 7.58 0.98 24.76
C GLN A 17 7.13 0.23 23.51
N GLY A 18 7.49 -1.08 23.43
CA GLY A 18 7.13 -1.91 22.29
C GLY A 18 5.63 -1.93 21.95
N LYS A 19 4.75 -1.90 22.96
CA LYS A 19 3.29 -1.81 22.78
C LYS A 19 2.85 -0.52 22.06
N ASP A 20 3.61 0.55 22.22
CA ASP A 20 3.32 1.85 21.65
C ASP A 20 3.71 1.93 20.17
N ALA A 21 4.60 1.02 19.72
CA ALA A 21 5.15 0.99 18.36
C ALA A 21 4.27 0.24 17.34
N ILE A 22 3.38 -0.65 17.80
CA ILE A 22 2.72 -1.67 16.96
C ILE A 22 1.96 -1.05 15.78
N LEU A 23 1.16 -0.01 16.01
CA LEU A 23 0.41 0.72 14.99
C LEU A 23 0.86 2.19 14.89
N SER A 24 2.08 2.52 15.31
CA SER A 24 2.54 3.91 15.34
C SER A 24 2.61 4.57 13.97
N GLY A 25 3.00 3.83 12.92
CA GLY A 25 3.00 4.31 11.54
C GLY A 25 1.60 4.65 11.05
N PRO A 26 0.67 3.68 10.99
CA PRO A 26 -0.73 3.94 10.65
C PRO A 26 -1.39 5.01 11.51
N ALA A 27 -1.14 5.03 12.82
CA ALA A 27 -1.67 6.06 13.72
C ALA A 27 -1.19 7.47 13.34
N GLY A 28 0.08 7.60 12.93
CA GLY A 28 0.63 8.84 12.39
C GLY A 28 -0.09 9.28 11.12
N GLY A 29 -0.44 8.35 10.24
CA GLY A 29 -1.25 8.58 9.04
C GLY A 29 -2.63 9.14 9.38
N VAL A 30 -3.33 8.55 10.37
CA VAL A 30 -4.64 9.04 10.85
C VAL A 30 -4.54 10.45 11.43
N VAL A 31 -3.51 10.72 12.24
CA VAL A 31 -3.28 12.07 12.81
C VAL A 31 -3.02 13.09 11.69
N GLY A 32 -2.17 12.73 10.70
CA GLY A 32 -1.87 13.57 9.55
C GLY A 32 -3.11 13.87 8.70
N MET A 33 -3.93 12.85 8.40
CA MET A 33 -5.20 12.99 7.70
C MET A 33 -6.14 13.96 8.44
N ALA A 34 -6.34 13.74 9.75
CA ALA A 34 -7.23 14.56 10.54
C ALA A 34 -6.77 16.02 10.62
N GLN A 35 -5.46 16.25 10.76
CA GLN A 35 -4.91 17.61 10.81
C GLN A 35 -5.06 18.34 9.47
N THR A 36 -4.69 17.67 8.36
CA THR A 36 -4.85 18.23 7.01
C THR A 36 -6.31 18.49 6.67
N GLY A 37 -7.21 17.59 7.07
CA GLY A 37 -8.65 17.77 6.89
C GLY A 37 -9.19 18.98 7.66
N ARG A 38 -8.77 19.17 8.92
CA ARG A 38 -9.15 20.35 9.72
C ARG A 38 -8.68 21.66 9.08
N GLU A 39 -7.44 21.68 8.58
CA GLU A 39 -6.88 22.84 7.85
C GLU A 39 -7.67 23.15 6.57
N ALA A 40 -8.22 22.13 5.91
CA ALA A 40 -9.11 22.24 4.76
C ALA A 40 -10.58 22.54 5.12
N GLY A 41 -10.92 22.66 6.41
CA GLY A 41 -12.29 22.89 6.89
C GLY A 41 -13.20 21.66 6.86
N LEU A 42 -12.63 20.45 6.78
CA LEU A 42 -13.34 19.18 6.74
C LEU A 42 -13.30 18.52 8.12
N SER A 43 -14.47 18.05 8.60
CA SER A 43 -14.60 17.40 9.91
C SER A 43 -14.92 15.91 9.82
N LYS A 44 -15.36 15.42 8.66
CA LYS A 44 -15.69 14.01 8.43
C LYS A 44 -14.81 13.46 7.34
N LEU A 45 -13.96 12.49 7.69
CA LEU A 45 -12.92 11.98 6.81
C LEU A 45 -12.88 10.46 6.85
N ILE A 46 -12.55 9.88 5.71
CA ILE A 46 -12.12 8.49 5.60
C ILE A 46 -10.66 8.51 5.14
N GLY A 47 -9.78 7.93 5.95
CA GLY A 47 -8.40 7.69 5.59
C GLY A 47 -8.29 6.41 4.77
N PHE A 48 -7.51 6.46 3.69
CA PHE A 48 -7.24 5.32 2.84
C PHE A 48 -5.75 5.34 2.47
N ASP A 49 -4.97 4.53 3.18
CA ASP A 49 -3.52 4.44 3.00
C ASP A 49 -3.14 3.09 2.40
N MET A 50 -2.91 3.07 1.10
CA MET A 50 -2.52 1.86 0.37
C MET A 50 -1.00 1.78 0.23
N GLY A 51 -0.40 0.94 1.06
CA GLY A 51 1.01 0.61 0.98
C GLY A 51 1.34 -0.47 -0.06
N GLY A 52 2.53 -1.06 0.05
CA GLY A 52 2.97 -2.15 -0.84
C GLY A 52 2.27 -3.48 -0.54
N THR A 53 1.90 -3.75 0.71
CA THR A 53 1.41 -5.06 1.18
C THR A 53 -0.03 -5.00 1.67
N SER A 54 -0.42 -3.90 2.29
CA SER A 54 -1.72 -3.72 2.93
C SER A 54 -2.29 -2.33 2.64
N THR A 55 -3.57 -2.19 2.91
CA THR A 55 -4.30 -0.92 2.88
C THR A 55 -4.91 -0.70 4.25
N ASP A 56 -4.59 0.42 4.86
CA ASP A 56 -5.13 0.86 6.13
C ASP A 56 -6.29 1.83 5.89
N VAL A 57 -7.44 1.52 6.47
CA VAL A 57 -8.65 2.35 6.39
C VAL A 57 -8.99 2.84 7.78
N SER A 58 -9.24 4.13 7.91
CA SER A 58 -9.60 4.78 9.17
C SER A 58 -10.72 5.78 8.97
N HIS A 59 -11.46 6.04 10.04
CA HIS A 59 -12.54 7.01 10.07
C HIS A 59 -12.23 8.12 11.08
N PHE A 60 -12.64 9.34 10.75
CA PHE A 60 -12.56 10.50 11.62
C PHE A 60 -13.83 11.34 11.48
N ASP A 61 -14.52 11.58 12.59
CA ASP A 61 -15.71 12.45 12.66
C ASP A 61 -15.55 13.47 13.80
N GLY A 62 -14.49 14.29 13.72
CA GLY A 62 -14.13 15.27 14.73
C GLY A 62 -13.30 14.70 15.88
N GLU A 63 -13.42 13.42 16.19
CA GLU A 63 -12.67 12.71 17.21
C GLU A 63 -11.97 11.47 16.64
N TYR A 64 -10.86 11.07 17.26
CA TYR A 64 -10.16 9.84 16.88
C TYR A 64 -10.86 8.62 17.45
N GLU A 65 -11.17 7.66 16.60
CA GLU A 65 -11.66 6.37 17.04
C GLU A 65 -10.51 5.54 17.64
N ARG A 66 -10.74 4.95 18.81
CA ARG A 66 -9.73 4.14 19.52
C ARG A 66 -10.33 2.84 20.00
N ALA A 67 -9.59 1.78 19.83
CA ALA A 67 -9.82 0.47 20.44
C ALA A 67 -8.93 0.33 21.68
N PHE A 68 -9.48 -0.20 22.78
CA PHE A 68 -8.73 -0.49 24.00
C PHE A 68 -8.32 -1.96 24.13
N GLU A 69 -8.97 -2.82 23.34
CA GLU A 69 -8.61 -4.22 23.16
C GLU A 69 -8.48 -4.49 21.67
N THR A 70 -7.36 -5.04 21.27
CA THR A 70 -7.12 -5.42 19.88
C THR A 70 -6.38 -6.75 19.84
N GLU A 71 -6.47 -7.44 18.70
CA GLU A 71 -5.70 -8.64 18.44
C GLU A 71 -4.73 -8.37 17.29
N VAL A 72 -3.44 -8.50 17.57
CA VAL A 72 -2.38 -8.32 16.58
C VAL A 72 -1.61 -9.62 16.47
N ALA A 73 -1.56 -10.19 15.26
CA ALA A 73 -0.90 -11.47 14.98
C ALA A 73 -1.31 -12.62 15.96
N GLY A 74 -2.60 -12.69 16.32
CA GLY A 74 -3.14 -13.71 17.24
C GLY A 74 -2.90 -13.43 18.72
N VAL A 75 -2.29 -12.30 19.07
CA VAL A 75 -2.04 -11.90 20.47
C VAL A 75 -3.04 -10.82 20.89
N ARG A 76 -3.82 -11.08 21.92
CA ARG A 76 -4.70 -10.09 22.55
C ARG A 76 -3.88 -9.07 23.33
N MET A 77 -4.16 -7.81 23.06
CA MET A 77 -3.48 -6.69 23.72
C MET A 77 -4.51 -5.73 24.30
N ARG A 78 -4.22 -5.23 25.51
CA ARG A 78 -4.98 -4.17 26.16
C ARG A 78 -4.11 -2.91 26.21
N ALA A 79 -4.23 -2.10 25.18
CA ALA A 79 -3.58 -0.78 25.13
C ALA A 79 -4.44 0.13 24.23
N PRO A 80 -4.52 1.42 24.52
CA PRO A 80 -5.21 2.34 23.64
C PRO A 80 -4.49 2.42 22.30
N MET A 81 -5.18 2.07 21.23
CA MET A 81 -4.69 2.13 19.84
C MET A 81 -5.72 2.84 18.97
N MET A 82 -5.28 3.47 17.88
CA MET A 82 -6.19 3.94 16.85
C MET A 82 -6.98 2.75 16.28
N ASP A 83 -8.26 2.92 16.06
CA ASP A 83 -9.09 1.94 15.37
C ASP A 83 -8.83 2.05 13.87
N ILE A 84 -8.06 1.11 13.34
CA ILE A 84 -7.62 1.07 11.94
C ILE A 84 -7.94 -0.31 11.38
N HIS A 85 -8.72 -0.32 10.31
CA HIS A 85 -9.04 -1.54 9.60
C HIS A 85 -8.02 -1.81 8.50
N THR A 86 -7.24 -2.88 8.65
CA THR A 86 -6.20 -3.26 7.70
C THR A 86 -6.70 -4.37 6.79
N VAL A 87 -6.60 -4.16 5.49
CA VAL A 87 -6.90 -5.15 4.45
C VAL A 87 -5.61 -5.60 3.80
N ALA A 88 -5.42 -6.92 3.64
CA ALA A 88 -4.26 -7.50 2.96
C ALA A 88 -4.35 -7.31 1.43
N ALA A 89 -4.36 -6.07 0.98
CA ALA A 89 -4.35 -5.66 -0.42
C ALA A 89 -3.48 -4.42 -0.58
N GLY A 90 -2.50 -4.48 -1.43
CA GLY A 90 -1.54 -3.38 -1.63
C GLY A 90 -0.96 -3.36 -3.04
N GLY A 91 -0.02 -2.45 -3.28
CA GLY A 91 0.65 -2.32 -4.57
C GLY A 91 1.37 -3.58 -5.04
N GLY A 92 1.82 -4.42 -4.11
CA GLY A 92 2.46 -5.71 -4.39
C GLY A 92 1.50 -6.87 -4.59
N SER A 93 0.18 -6.67 -4.46
CA SER A 93 -0.80 -7.74 -4.71
C SER A 93 -0.67 -8.27 -6.14
N ILE A 94 -0.50 -9.59 -6.28
CA ILE A 94 -0.21 -10.24 -7.54
C ILE A 94 -1.44 -10.28 -8.42
N CYS A 95 -1.29 -9.85 -9.68
CA CYS A 95 -2.32 -9.95 -10.70
C CYS A 95 -2.19 -11.27 -11.44
N SER A 96 -3.26 -12.05 -11.51
CA SER A 96 -3.30 -13.33 -12.21
C SER A 96 -4.61 -13.51 -12.98
N PHE A 97 -4.59 -14.43 -13.96
CA PHE A 97 -5.78 -14.89 -14.63
C PHE A 97 -5.90 -16.40 -14.40
N ARG A 98 -6.91 -16.80 -13.64
CA ARG A 98 -7.17 -18.19 -13.29
C ARG A 98 -8.67 -18.47 -13.41
N ASP A 99 -9.02 -19.64 -13.86
CA ASP A 99 -10.42 -20.10 -13.99
C ASP A 99 -11.31 -19.11 -14.79
N GLY A 100 -10.76 -18.50 -15.83
CA GLY A 100 -11.47 -17.55 -16.68
C GLY A 100 -11.71 -16.17 -16.04
N ARG A 101 -11.04 -15.82 -14.95
CA ARG A 101 -11.22 -14.55 -14.21
C ARG A 101 -9.89 -13.88 -13.92
N PHE A 102 -9.93 -12.54 -13.95
CA PHE A 102 -8.86 -11.74 -13.37
C PHE A 102 -8.97 -11.78 -11.84
N GLN A 103 -7.85 -12.01 -11.21
CA GLN A 103 -7.72 -12.06 -9.75
C GLN A 103 -6.58 -11.15 -9.31
N VAL A 104 -6.76 -10.51 -8.17
CA VAL A 104 -5.76 -9.68 -7.50
C VAL A 104 -5.59 -10.19 -6.08
N GLY A 105 -4.38 -10.61 -5.75
CA GLY A 105 -4.11 -11.25 -4.47
C GLY A 105 -4.80 -12.63 -4.33
N PRO A 106 -4.87 -13.16 -3.08
CA PRO A 106 -4.36 -12.56 -1.83
C PRO A 106 -2.83 -12.51 -1.73
N GLU A 107 -2.11 -13.21 -2.63
CA GLU A 107 -0.65 -13.28 -2.62
C GLU A 107 -0.05 -11.91 -2.97
N SER A 108 1.03 -11.55 -2.28
CA SER A 108 1.82 -10.35 -2.53
C SER A 108 3.22 -10.72 -3.00
N ALA A 109 3.74 -9.97 -3.97
CA ALA A 109 5.15 -10.06 -4.40
C ALA A 109 6.13 -9.49 -3.36
N GLY A 110 5.61 -8.81 -2.34
CA GLY A 110 6.41 -8.15 -1.31
C GLY A 110 7.37 -7.10 -1.89
N ALA A 111 8.46 -6.86 -1.19
CA ALA A 111 9.54 -5.99 -1.66
C ALA A 111 10.61 -6.75 -2.46
N ASN A 112 10.72 -8.06 -2.28
CA ASN A 112 11.65 -8.94 -2.98
C ASN A 112 10.95 -10.28 -3.30
N PRO A 113 10.78 -10.64 -4.58
CA PRO A 113 11.25 -9.95 -5.79
C PRO A 113 10.56 -8.61 -6.05
N GLY A 114 9.37 -8.37 -5.50
CA GLY A 114 8.57 -7.19 -5.75
C GLY A 114 7.81 -7.22 -7.09
N PRO A 115 7.19 -6.11 -7.49
CA PRO A 115 6.60 -5.90 -8.80
C PRO A 115 7.55 -6.22 -9.96
N ALA A 116 7.00 -6.56 -11.13
CA ALA A 116 7.79 -6.79 -12.34
C ALA A 116 8.68 -5.59 -12.69
N SER A 117 8.17 -4.37 -12.50
CA SER A 117 8.88 -3.11 -12.69
C SER A 117 10.13 -2.94 -11.81
N TYR A 118 10.27 -3.72 -10.73
CA TYR A 118 11.45 -3.64 -9.84
C TYR A 118 12.69 -4.37 -10.37
N ARG A 119 12.63 -4.96 -11.56
CA ARG A 119 13.78 -5.62 -12.25
C ARG A 119 14.39 -6.80 -11.49
N ARG A 120 13.64 -7.46 -10.63
CA ARG A 120 14.08 -8.63 -9.85
C ARG A 120 13.33 -9.91 -10.22
N GLY A 121 12.71 -9.95 -11.41
CA GLY A 121 11.99 -11.12 -11.91
C GLY A 121 10.61 -11.34 -11.28
N GLY A 122 10.07 -10.35 -10.58
CA GLY A 122 8.77 -10.43 -9.93
C GLY A 122 7.59 -10.56 -10.89
N PRO A 123 6.41 -10.97 -10.39
CA PRO A 123 5.19 -11.08 -11.17
C PRO A 123 4.57 -9.71 -11.47
N LEU A 124 3.53 -9.68 -12.32
CA LEU A 124 2.67 -8.50 -12.45
C LEU A 124 1.88 -8.25 -11.16
N THR A 125 1.84 -7.00 -10.74
CA THR A 125 1.16 -6.54 -9.52
C THR A 125 0.32 -5.29 -9.79
N ILE A 126 -0.40 -4.81 -8.78
CA ILE A 126 -1.14 -3.53 -8.85
C ILE A 126 -0.20 -2.34 -9.10
N THR A 127 1.04 -2.36 -8.58
CA THR A 127 2.05 -1.34 -8.90
C THR A 127 2.31 -1.30 -10.40
N ASP A 128 2.47 -2.45 -11.05
CA ASP A 128 2.69 -2.53 -12.49
C ASP A 128 1.48 -2.08 -13.29
N CYS A 129 0.25 -2.34 -12.81
CA CYS A 129 -0.96 -1.78 -13.39
C CYS A 129 -0.94 -0.25 -13.37
N ASN A 130 -0.53 0.35 -12.25
CA ASN A 130 -0.43 1.81 -12.12
C ASN A 130 0.67 2.40 -13.00
N VAL A 131 1.79 1.71 -13.18
CA VAL A 131 2.84 2.08 -14.15
C VAL A 131 2.30 2.00 -15.58
N MET A 132 1.61 0.92 -15.95
CA MET A 132 1.03 0.73 -17.28
C MET A 132 0.00 1.81 -17.63
N LEU A 133 -0.81 2.22 -16.63
CA LEU A 133 -1.84 3.25 -16.78
C LEU A 133 -1.29 4.68 -16.69
N GLY A 134 0.02 4.87 -16.48
CA GLY A 134 0.64 6.17 -16.33
C GLY A 134 0.27 6.90 -15.03
N ARG A 135 -0.31 6.20 -14.04
CA ARG A 135 -0.61 6.74 -12.72
C ARG A 135 0.63 6.86 -11.84
N LEU A 136 1.61 6.00 -12.09
CA LEU A 136 2.96 6.07 -11.55
C LEU A 136 3.93 6.36 -12.69
N SER A 137 4.65 7.49 -12.60
CA SER A 137 5.70 7.86 -13.55
C SER A 137 7.03 7.29 -13.09
N ALA A 138 7.66 6.44 -13.93
CA ALA A 138 8.97 5.87 -13.65
C ALA A 138 10.05 6.94 -13.44
N ASP A 139 9.92 8.09 -14.12
CA ASP A 139 10.90 9.18 -14.10
C ASP A 139 10.96 9.91 -12.74
N HIS A 140 9.92 9.77 -11.92
CA HIS A 140 9.85 10.39 -10.60
C HIS A 140 10.29 9.46 -9.46
N PHE A 141 10.64 8.21 -9.78
CA PHE A 141 11.16 7.26 -8.79
C PHE A 141 12.67 7.33 -8.69
N PRO A 142 13.24 7.13 -7.49
CA PRO A 142 14.68 7.02 -7.34
C PRO A 142 15.19 5.73 -8.01
N SER A 143 16.45 5.74 -8.45
CA SER A 143 17.12 4.57 -9.03
C SER A 143 17.58 3.62 -7.92
N VAL A 144 16.64 2.87 -7.34
CA VAL A 144 16.86 1.93 -6.21
C VAL A 144 16.41 0.50 -6.55
N PHE A 145 16.07 0.24 -7.81
CA PHE A 145 15.58 -1.06 -8.26
C PHE A 145 16.68 -1.89 -8.91
N GLY A 146 16.33 -3.06 -9.38
CA GLY A 146 17.27 -4.02 -9.94
C GLY A 146 18.00 -4.85 -8.88
N PRO A 147 18.82 -5.82 -9.31
CA PRO A 147 19.53 -6.73 -8.40
C PRO A 147 20.51 -5.99 -7.48
N ASN A 148 21.10 -4.90 -7.94
CA ASN A 148 22.09 -4.13 -7.18
C ASN A 148 21.48 -2.89 -6.49
N GLY A 149 20.20 -2.57 -6.71
CA GLY A 149 19.56 -1.40 -6.13
C GLY A 149 20.03 -0.06 -6.72
N ASP A 150 20.43 -0.03 -7.97
CA ASP A 150 21.04 1.11 -8.67
C ASP A 150 20.33 1.47 -10.00
N GLN A 151 19.19 0.84 -10.30
CA GLN A 151 18.48 1.00 -11.57
C GLN A 151 17.15 1.73 -11.39
N PRO A 152 16.69 2.46 -12.42
CA PRO A 152 15.37 3.05 -12.42
C PRO A 152 14.27 1.97 -12.53
N LEU A 153 13.05 2.34 -12.18
CA LEU A 153 11.86 1.53 -12.37
C LEU A 153 11.66 1.22 -13.86
N ASP A 154 11.29 -0.03 -14.20
CA ASP A 154 11.22 -0.52 -15.58
C ASP A 154 9.80 -0.51 -16.14
N SER A 155 9.44 0.54 -16.86
CA SER A 155 8.17 0.60 -17.58
C SER A 155 8.15 -0.27 -18.86
N GLY A 156 9.32 -0.64 -19.40
CA GLY A 156 9.45 -1.50 -20.57
C GLY A 156 9.00 -2.93 -20.26
N ILE A 157 9.58 -3.53 -19.21
CA ILE A 157 9.21 -4.90 -18.79
C ILE A 157 7.73 -5.00 -18.41
N VAL A 158 7.14 -3.93 -17.89
CA VAL A 158 5.70 -3.90 -17.59
C VAL A 158 4.88 -4.05 -18.87
N ARG A 159 5.18 -3.28 -19.91
CA ARG A 159 4.50 -3.39 -21.22
C ARG A 159 4.65 -4.78 -21.82
N ASP A 160 5.86 -5.33 -21.81
CA ASP A 160 6.15 -6.66 -22.38
C ASP A 160 5.36 -7.75 -21.63
N ARG A 161 5.30 -7.67 -20.31
CA ARG A 161 4.56 -8.62 -19.47
C ARG A 161 3.04 -8.53 -19.70
N PHE A 162 2.50 -7.33 -19.85
CA PHE A 162 1.07 -7.15 -20.17
C PHE A 162 0.75 -7.62 -21.57
N ALA A 163 1.60 -7.36 -22.58
CA ALA A 163 1.41 -7.88 -23.94
C ALA A 163 1.40 -9.42 -23.96
N GLY A 164 2.28 -10.08 -23.20
CA GLY A 164 2.26 -11.53 -23.03
C GLY A 164 0.99 -12.04 -22.31
N PHE A 165 0.44 -11.25 -21.40
CA PHE A 165 -0.79 -11.57 -20.67
C PHE A 165 -2.03 -11.50 -21.59
N GLU A 166 -2.12 -10.51 -22.48
CA GLU A 166 -3.17 -10.37 -23.48
C GLU A 166 -3.26 -11.58 -24.42
N VAL A 167 -2.12 -12.07 -24.88
CA VAL A 167 -2.05 -13.26 -25.77
C VAL A 167 -2.64 -14.50 -25.07
N THR A 168 -2.39 -14.63 -23.77
CA THR A 168 -2.84 -15.78 -22.98
C THR A 168 -4.35 -15.71 -22.70
N VAL A 169 -4.91 -14.51 -22.52
CA VAL A 169 -6.28 -14.29 -22.06
C VAL A 169 -7.27 -14.08 -23.19
N ARG A 170 -6.81 -13.74 -24.41
CA ARG A 170 -7.68 -13.33 -25.54
C ARG A 170 -8.72 -12.31 -25.08
N LEU A 171 -8.28 -11.14 -24.61
CA LEU A 171 -9.18 -10.08 -24.19
C LEU A 171 -10.18 -9.74 -25.29
N PRO A 172 -11.48 -9.60 -25.01
CA PRO A 172 -12.44 -9.09 -25.96
C PRO A 172 -12.00 -7.70 -26.44
N ALA A 173 -12.34 -7.35 -27.70
CA ALA A 173 -11.87 -6.16 -28.43
C ALA A 173 -12.29 -4.80 -27.83
N ILE A 174 -12.72 -4.76 -26.59
CA ILE A 174 -13.12 -3.55 -25.85
C ILE A 174 -11.95 -2.84 -25.16
N TRP A 175 -10.75 -3.44 -25.16
CA TRP A 175 -9.56 -2.76 -24.62
C TRP A 175 -9.00 -1.80 -25.69
N PRO A 176 -8.86 -0.50 -25.38
CA PRO A 176 -8.28 0.44 -26.34
C PRO A 176 -6.85 0.02 -26.66
N ARG A 177 -6.61 -0.41 -27.88
CA ARG A 177 -5.25 -0.61 -28.38
C ARG A 177 -4.57 0.75 -28.31
N SER A 178 -3.48 0.84 -27.56
CA SER A 178 -2.62 2.02 -27.57
C SER A 178 -2.25 2.29 -29.03
N GLN A 179 -2.74 3.39 -29.58
CA GLN A 179 -2.26 3.88 -30.87
C GLN A 179 -0.81 4.28 -30.63
N GLY A 180 0.11 3.63 -31.34
CA GLY A 180 1.55 3.86 -31.29
C GLY A 180 1.95 5.28 -31.74
#